data_f55b1314c15067a5ee6685c76c70763c
#
_entry.id   f55b1314c15067a5ee6685c76c70763c
#
_cell.length_a   1.000
_cell.length_b   1.000
_cell.length_c   1.000
_cell.angle_alpha   90.00
_cell.angle_beta   90.00
_cell.angle_gamma   90.00
#
_symmetry.space_group_name_H-M   'P 1'
#
loop_
_entity.id
_entity.type
_entity.pdbx_description
1 polymer ?
#
loop_
_entity_poly.entity_id
_entity_poly.type
_entity_poly.pdbx_seq_one_letter_code
_entity_poly.pdbx_strand_id
1 'polypeptide(L)'
;MWSCRWGNLYLRENTMSIQPIPYSEVVAKKVVAGIRNGVSVKDIIASIQKYQNAPSSTATFYKLYGELIAETKAEIVGAIGSVVVQQALDGDFKSQEFYLRSKGGWSPNSTLNEVEQTEDPDLDTSAIDSLMSLLGKNVNPDESDS
;
A
#
# COMPACT_ATOMS: atom_id res chain seq x y z
N MET A 1 -50.46 -54.27 -35.87
CA MET A 1 -49.72 -53.07 -36.24
C MET A 1 -49.69 -52.15 -35.05
N TRP A 2 -48.67 -52.16 -34.32
CA TRP A 2 -48.46 -51.34 -33.12
C TRP A 2 -47.48 -50.21 -33.46
N SER A 3 -48.02 -49.01 -33.66
CA SER A 3 -47.23 -47.85 -33.85
C SER A 3 -46.98 -47.23 -32.47
N CYS A 4 -45.81 -47.48 -31.90
CA CYS A 4 -45.33 -46.81 -30.71
C CYS A 4 -44.93 -45.38 -31.06
N ARG A 5 -45.82 -44.47 -30.74
CA ARG A 5 -45.60 -43.03 -30.78
C ARG A 5 -44.84 -42.64 -29.51
N TRP A 6 -43.51 -42.70 -29.55
CA TRP A 6 -42.67 -42.13 -28.49
C TRP A 6 -42.70 -40.63 -28.66
N GLY A 7 -43.45 -40.01 -27.75
CA GLY A 7 -43.47 -38.57 -27.64
C GLY A 7 -42.07 -38.03 -27.34
N ASN A 8 -41.65 -37.11 -28.16
CA ASN A 8 -40.48 -36.31 -27.99
C ASN A 8 -40.64 -35.48 -26.71
N LEU A 9 -40.08 -35.99 -25.59
CA LEU A 9 -39.82 -35.20 -24.42
C LEU A 9 -38.65 -34.26 -24.75
N TYR A 10 -38.96 -33.14 -25.36
CA TYR A 10 -38.06 -32.00 -25.38
C TYR A 10 -37.86 -31.54 -23.91
N LEU A 11 -36.83 -32.08 -23.28
CA LEU A 11 -36.22 -31.43 -22.15
C LEU A 11 -35.80 -30.06 -22.65
N ARG A 12 -36.66 -29.07 -22.42
CA ARG A 12 -36.23 -27.68 -22.41
C ARG A 12 -35.20 -27.57 -21.31
N GLU A 13 -33.94 -27.81 -21.67
CA GLU A 13 -32.81 -27.26 -20.91
C GLU A 13 -32.98 -25.75 -20.92
N ASN A 14 -33.73 -25.28 -19.90
CA ASN A 14 -33.81 -23.88 -19.59
C ASN A 14 -32.46 -23.49 -18.96
N THR A 15 -31.38 -23.63 -19.74
CA THR A 15 -30.14 -22.95 -19.46
C THR A 15 -30.48 -21.47 -19.54
N MET A 16 -30.82 -20.88 -18.39
CA MET A 16 -30.79 -19.44 -18.23
C MET A 16 -29.36 -19.03 -18.56
N SER A 17 -29.14 -18.73 -19.82
CA SER A 17 -27.95 -18.07 -20.30
C SER A 17 -27.93 -16.73 -19.57
N ILE A 18 -27.23 -16.72 -18.44
CA ILE A 18 -26.95 -15.47 -17.72
C ILE A 18 -26.12 -14.65 -18.68
N GLN A 19 -26.79 -13.76 -19.41
CA GLN A 19 -26.12 -12.82 -20.30
C GLN A 19 -25.14 -12.02 -19.45
N PRO A 20 -23.85 -11.97 -19.81
CA PRO A 20 -22.90 -11.19 -19.07
C PRO A 20 -23.35 -9.72 -19.12
N ILE A 21 -23.41 -9.08 -17.94
CA ILE A 21 -23.74 -7.66 -17.84
C ILE A 21 -22.68 -6.88 -18.65
N PRO A 22 -23.09 -6.12 -19.68
CA PRO A 22 -22.14 -5.38 -20.49
C PRO A 22 -21.53 -4.21 -19.69
N TYR A 23 -20.29 -3.86 -19.99
CA TYR A 23 -19.65 -2.66 -19.46
C TYR A 23 -20.47 -1.42 -19.87
N SER A 24 -20.73 -0.53 -18.91
CA SER A 24 -21.46 0.71 -19.12
C SER A 24 -20.59 1.91 -18.82
N GLU A 25 -20.34 2.75 -19.81
CA GLU A 25 -19.55 3.97 -19.66
C GLU A 25 -20.20 4.98 -18.71
N VAL A 26 -21.53 5.05 -18.67
CA VAL A 26 -22.27 5.91 -17.74
C VAL A 26 -22.02 5.48 -16.29
N VAL A 27 -22.06 4.18 -16.04
CA VAL A 27 -21.75 3.61 -14.73
C VAL A 27 -20.28 3.85 -14.39
N ALA A 28 -19.35 3.65 -15.32
CA ALA A 28 -17.92 3.91 -15.14
C ALA A 28 -17.64 5.34 -14.68
N LYS A 29 -18.24 6.34 -15.33
CA LYS A 29 -18.11 7.76 -14.91
C LYS A 29 -18.62 7.99 -13.49
N LYS A 30 -19.70 7.33 -13.07
CA LYS A 30 -20.21 7.41 -11.70
C LYS A 30 -19.29 6.75 -10.69
N VAL A 31 -18.70 5.61 -11.05
CA VAL A 31 -17.71 4.91 -10.22
C VAL A 31 -16.49 5.80 -10.00
N VAL A 32 -15.91 6.36 -11.06
CA VAL A 32 -14.76 7.28 -10.94
C VAL A 32 -15.07 8.47 -10.06
N ALA A 33 -16.23 9.13 -10.29
CA ALA A 33 -16.66 10.26 -9.47
C ALA A 33 -16.84 9.87 -8.00
N GLY A 34 -17.42 8.71 -7.71
CA GLY A 34 -17.58 8.18 -6.35
C GLY A 34 -16.23 7.95 -5.67
N ILE A 35 -15.29 7.31 -6.34
CA ILE A 35 -13.94 7.05 -5.80
C ILE A 35 -13.19 8.37 -5.55
N ARG A 36 -13.25 9.34 -6.47
CA ARG A 36 -12.62 10.67 -6.31
C ARG A 36 -13.20 11.45 -5.13
N ASN A 37 -14.47 11.27 -4.84
CA ASN A 37 -15.14 11.89 -3.68
C ASN A 37 -14.99 11.08 -2.37
N GLY A 38 -14.21 10.01 -2.37
CA GLY A 38 -13.98 9.19 -1.18
C GLY A 38 -15.18 8.35 -0.74
N VAL A 39 -16.17 8.14 -1.63
CA VAL A 39 -17.35 7.32 -1.35
C VAL A 39 -16.97 5.85 -1.27
N SER A 40 -17.54 5.11 -0.31
CA SER A 40 -17.27 3.69 -0.18
C SER A 40 -17.77 2.91 -1.39
N VAL A 41 -17.09 1.82 -1.76
CA VAL A 41 -17.50 0.96 -2.89
C VAL A 41 -18.92 0.44 -2.71
N LYS A 42 -19.32 0.12 -1.47
CA LYS A 42 -20.67 -0.34 -1.14
C LYS A 42 -21.73 0.71 -1.48
N ASP A 43 -21.48 1.97 -1.14
CA ASP A 43 -22.38 3.08 -1.42
C ASP A 43 -22.42 3.41 -2.91
N ILE A 44 -21.28 3.28 -3.60
CA ILE A 44 -21.20 3.42 -5.05
C ILE A 44 -22.11 2.37 -5.71
N ILE A 45 -21.98 1.08 -5.33
CA ILE A 45 -22.81 0.00 -5.85
C ILE A 45 -24.30 0.31 -5.62
N ALA A 46 -24.68 0.76 -4.42
CA ALA A 46 -26.06 1.14 -4.12
C ALA A 46 -26.55 2.31 -5.01
N SER A 47 -25.70 3.30 -5.25
CA SER A 47 -26.05 4.49 -6.02
C SER A 47 -26.25 4.23 -7.51
N ILE A 48 -25.55 3.23 -8.06
CA ILE A 48 -25.62 2.90 -9.48
C ILE A 48 -26.79 1.98 -9.86
N GLN A 49 -27.48 1.36 -8.88
CA GLN A 49 -28.59 0.41 -9.14
C GLN A 49 -29.70 0.99 -10.00
N LYS A 50 -29.85 2.31 -10.03
CA LYS A 50 -30.84 3.01 -10.86
C LYS A 50 -30.48 3.04 -12.34
N TYR A 51 -29.25 2.69 -12.71
CA TYR A 51 -28.82 2.70 -14.10
C TYR A 51 -29.01 1.32 -14.73
N GLN A 52 -29.39 1.32 -16.00
CA GLN A 52 -29.50 0.10 -16.78
C GLN A 52 -28.13 -0.58 -16.87
N ASN A 53 -28.10 -1.91 -16.75
CA ASN A 53 -26.86 -2.71 -16.76
C ASN A 53 -25.92 -2.46 -15.55
N ALA A 54 -26.43 -1.92 -14.46
CA ALA A 54 -25.65 -1.82 -13.24
C ALA A 54 -25.46 -3.20 -12.58
N PRO A 55 -24.24 -3.58 -12.19
CA PRO A 55 -24.02 -4.83 -11.48
C PRO A 55 -24.62 -4.76 -10.06
N SER A 56 -25.42 -5.74 -9.70
CA SER A 56 -26.02 -5.85 -8.37
C SER A 56 -25.09 -6.54 -7.36
N SER A 57 -24.18 -7.40 -7.85
CA SER A 57 -23.25 -8.13 -7.01
C SER A 57 -21.89 -7.45 -6.97
N THR A 58 -21.27 -7.46 -5.79
CA THR A 58 -19.91 -6.92 -5.58
C THR A 58 -18.88 -7.63 -6.45
N ALA A 59 -19.01 -8.95 -6.64
CA ALA A 59 -18.09 -9.73 -7.47
C ALA A 59 -18.14 -9.28 -8.94
N THR A 60 -19.36 -9.12 -9.50
CA THR A 60 -19.53 -8.63 -10.88
C THR A 60 -19.07 -7.19 -11.01
N PHE A 61 -19.31 -6.36 -10.01
CA PHE A 61 -18.83 -4.98 -9.98
C PHE A 61 -17.32 -4.89 -10.09
N TYR A 62 -16.57 -5.64 -9.25
CA TYR A 62 -15.12 -5.66 -9.34
C TYR A 62 -14.57 -6.30 -10.61
N LYS A 63 -15.28 -7.28 -11.18
CA LYS A 63 -14.91 -7.87 -12.48
C LYS A 63 -14.98 -6.84 -13.61
N LEU A 64 -15.98 -5.95 -13.59
CA LEU A 64 -16.20 -4.96 -14.65
C LEU A 64 -15.42 -3.65 -14.43
N TYR A 65 -15.31 -3.20 -13.19
CA TYR A 65 -14.77 -1.87 -12.85
C TYR A 65 -13.57 -1.91 -11.91
N GLY A 66 -13.05 -3.09 -11.55
CA GLY A 66 -11.95 -3.23 -10.60
C GLY A 66 -10.67 -2.54 -11.06
N GLU A 67 -10.32 -2.69 -12.33
CA GLU A 67 -9.16 -2.05 -12.93
C GLU A 67 -9.31 -0.53 -12.91
N LEU A 68 -10.44 -0.02 -13.35
CA LEU A 68 -10.76 1.41 -13.32
C LEU A 68 -10.70 2.00 -11.90
N ILE A 69 -11.15 1.26 -10.90
CA ILE A 69 -11.06 1.66 -9.49
C ILE A 69 -9.60 1.73 -9.04
N ALA A 70 -8.80 0.72 -9.39
CA ALA A 70 -7.38 0.68 -9.03
C ALA A 70 -6.61 1.84 -9.66
N GLU A 71 -6.84 2.11 -10.94
CA GLU A 71 -6.25 3.22 -11.69
C GLU A 71 -6.64 4.57 -11.07
N THR A 72 -7.94 4.80 -10.82
CA THR A 72 -8.42 6.04 -10.20
C THR A 72 -7.82 6.26 -8.81
N LYS A 73 -7.69 5.21 -8.00
CA LYS A 73 -7.04 5.29 -6.69
C LYS A 73 -5.56 5.62 -6.81
N ALA A 74 -4.86 5.02 -7.77
CA ALA A 74 -3.46 5.30 -8.02
C ALA A 74 -3.23 6.76 -8.45
N GLU A 75 -4.10 7.31 -9.30
CA GLU A 75 -4.09 8.74 -9.67
C GLU A 75 -4.24 9.65 -8.44
N ILE A 76 -5.19 9.35 -7.54
CA ILE A 76 -5.43 10.14 -6.33
C ILE A 76 -4.20 10.09 -5.42
N VAL A 77 -3.66 8.89 -5.18
CA VAL A 77 -2.48 8.72 -4.34
C VAL A 77 -1.28 9.45 -4.94
N GLY A 78 -1.11 9.37 -6.26
CA GLY A 78 -0.06 10.08 -6.98
C GLY A 78 -0.21 11.61 -6.85
N ALA A 79 -1.43 12.13 -7.01
CA ALA A 79 -1.71 13.55 -6.86
C ALA A 79 -1.43 14.06 -5.44
N ILE A 80 -1.88 13.33 -4.41
CA ILE A 80 -1.59 13.68 -3.02
C ILE A 80 -0.10 13.56 -2.73
N GLY A 81 0.54 12.50 -3.22
CA GLY A 81 1.97 12.28 -3.05
C GLY A 81 2.80 13.42 -3.65
N SER A 82 2.43 13.91 -4.83
CA SER A 82 3.14 15.04 -5.47
C SER A 82 3.05 16.32 -4.64
N VAL A 83 1.90 16.59 -4.01
CA VAL A 83 1.75 17.75 -3.12
C VAL A 83 2.63 17.62 -1.88
N VAL A 84 2.67 16.44 -1.26
CA VAL A 84 3.53 16.18 -0.09
C VAL A 84 5.02 16.34 -0.45
N VAL A 85 5.44 15.82 -1.60
CA VAL A 85 6.82 15.98 -2.07
C VAL A 85 7.15 17.46 -2.31
N GLN A 86 6.25 18.20 -2.95
CA GLN A 86 6.46 19.62 -3.19
C GLN A 86 6.57 20.41 -1.88
N GLN A 87 5.67 20.18 -0.93
CA GLN A 87 5.72 20.81 0.38
C GLN A 87 7.01 20.47 1.14
N ALA A 88 7.48 19.22 1.04
CA ALA A 88 8.73 18.79 1.65
C ALA A 88 9.93 19.53 1.04
N LEU A 89 9.96 19.72 -0.30
CA LEU A 89 10.98 20.47 -1.01
C LEU A 89 10.94 21.97 -0.67
N ASP A 90 9.76 22.52 -0.43
CA ASP A 90 9.56 23.91 0.00
C ASP A 90 9.93 24.16 1.48
N GLY A 91 10.33 23.12 2.20
CA GLY A 91 10.85 23.22 3.56
C GLY A 91 9.84 22.90 4.67
N ASP A 92 8.65 22.39 4.34
CA ASP A 92 7.69 21.97 5.38
C ASP A 92 8.20 20.71 6.12
N PHE A 93 8.56 20.88 7.37
CA PHE A 93 9.17 19.84 8.21
C PHE A 93 8.29 18.59 8.36
N LYS A 94 6.96 18.76 8.48
CA LYS A 94 6.05 17.62 8.65
C LYS A 94 5.98 16.77 7.38
N SER A 95 5.94 17.43 6.22
CA SER A 95 5.95 16.75 4.92
C SER A 95 7.29 16.06 4.66
N GLN A 96 8.41 16.65 5.07
CA GLN A 96 9.75 16.05 5.01
C GLN A 96 9.81 14.79 5.89
N GLU A 97 9.40 14.90 7.15
CA GLU A 97 9.39 13.78 8.09
C GLU A 97 8.49 12.64 7.58
N PHE A 98 7.28 12.97 7.10
CA PHE A 98 6.35 11.99 6.55
C PHE A 98 6.96 11.26 5.33
N TYR A 99 7.56 12.01 4.40
CA TYR A 99 8.17 11.44 3.21
C TYR A 99 9.35 10.53 3.54
N LEU A 100 10.26 10.98 4.40
CA LEU A 100 11.43 10.21 4.82
C LEU A 100 11.02 8.91 5.55
N ARG A 101 10.01 8.96 6.41
CA ARG A 101 9.50 7.77 7.10
C ARG A 101 8.81 6.79 6.14
N SER A 102 8.02 7.29 5.20
CA SER A 102 7.20 6.44 4.32
C SER A 102 7.98 5.87 3.14
N LYS A 103 8.96 6.59 2.63
CA LYS A 103 9.72 6.23 1.40
C LYS A 103 11.19 6.01 1.65
N GLY A 104 11.80 6.76 2.55
CA GLY A 104 13.23 6.67 2.86
C GLY A 104 13.57 5.61 3.90
N GLY A 105 12.59 4.98 4.53
CA GLY A 105 12.84 4.04 5.65
C GLY A 105 13.48 4.69 6.86
N TRP A 106 13.54 6.03 6.89
CA TRP A 106 14.16 6.76 7.98
C TRP A 106 13.28 6.70 9.23
N SER A 107 13.91 6.34 10.36
CA SER A 107 13.30 6.41 11.69
C SER A 107 14.23 7.20 12.60
N PRO A 108 13.73 8.22 13.30
CA PRO A 108 14.57 9.03 14.19
C PRO A 108 15.23 8.21 15.32
N ASN A 109 14.69 7.01 15.62
CA ASN A 109 15.20 6.13 16.66
C ASN A 109 15.98 4.90 16.11
N SER A 110 16.10 4.73 14.80
CA SER A 110 16.78 3.56 14.22
C SER A 110 18.28 3.54 14.54
N THR A 111 18.90 4.71 14.62
CA THR A 111 20.33 4.83 14.98
C THR A 111 20.61 4.50 16.44
N LEU A 112 19.64 4.68 17.34
CA LEU A 112 19.83 4.34 18.76
C LEU A 112 19.63 2.83 19.01
N ASN A 113 18.80 2.17 18.23
CA ASN A 113 18.55 0.73 18.36
C ASN A 113 19.64 -0.12 17.66
N GLU A 114 20.34 0.41 16.65
CA GLU A 114 21.47 -0.28 16.03
C GLU A 114 22.73 -0.26 16.90
N VAL A 115 22.88 0.74 17.77
CA VAL A 115 24.00 0.80 18.72
C VAL A 115 23.79 -0.12 19.92
N GLU A 116 22.52 -0.46 20.30
CA GLU A 116 22.23 -1.38 21.40
C GLU A 116 22.25 -2.86 20.99
N GLN A 117 22.26 -3.19 19.68
CA GLN A 117 22.28 -4.58 19.22
C GLN A 117 23.62 -5.09 18.69
N THR A 118 24.65 -4.28 18.69
CA THR A 118 26.03 -4.73 18.53
C THR A 118 26.72 -4.82 19.89
N GLU A 119 26.12 -5.52 20.84
CA GLU A 119 26.90 -6.24 21.81
C GLU A 119 27.49 -7.45 21.08
N ASP A 120 28.59 -7.19 20.37
CA ASP A 120 29.49 -8.24 19.93
C ASP A 120 30.17 -8.75 21.20
N PRO A 121 29.87 -9.99 21.67
CA PRO A 121 30.44 -10.50 22.90
C PRO A 121 31.94 -10.78 22.81
N ASP A 122 32.57 -10.48 21.68
CA ASP A 122 34.01 -10.67 21.41
C ASP A 122 34.76 -9.36 21.12
N LEU A 123 34.26 -8.21 21.59
CA LEU A 123 35.13 -7.03 21.65
C LEU A 123 36.16 -7.33 22.73
N ASP A 124 37.31 -7.81 22.26
CA ASP A 124 38.52 -8.10 23.04
C ASP A 124 38.94 -6.82 23.80
N THR A 125 38.43 -6.71 25.02
CA THR A 125 38.79 -5.59 25.93
C THR A 125 40.30 -5.51 26.20
N SER A 126 41.03 -6.55 25.82
CA SER A 126 42.50 -6.60 25.93
C SER A 126 43.19 -5.56 25.04
N ALA A 127 42.59 -5.22 23.92
CA ALA A 127 43.12 -4.18 23.01
C ALA A 127 42.96 -2.78 23.62
N ILE A 128 41.86 -2.52 24.31
CA ILE A 128 41.58 -1.26 24.99
C ILE A 128 42.48 -1.10 26.21
N ASP A 129 42.66 -2.15 27.00
CA ASP A 129 43.55 -2.17 28.14
C ASP A 129 45.03 -1.99 27.72
N SER A 130 45.42 -2.54 26.59
CA SER A 130 46.75 -2.34 26.02
C SER A 130 46.98 -0.89 25.58
N LEU A 131 45.98 -0.25 24.96
CA LEU A 131 46.08 1.18 24.59
C LEU A 131 46.10 2.09 25.82
N MET A 132 45.30 1.81 26.84
CA MET A 132 45.31 2.57 28.09
C MET A 132 46.62 2.42 28.85
N SER A 133 47.26 1.26 28.84
CA SER A 133 48.57 1.01 29.40
C SER A 133 49.70 1.77 28.67
N LEU A 134 49.59 1.92 27.35
CA LEU A 134 50.55 2.70 26.53
C LEU A 134 50.40 4.20 26.76
N LEU A 135 49.17 4.70 26.92
CA LEU A 135 48.92 6.11 27.21
C LEU A 135 49.33 6.51 28.63
N GLY A 136 49.19 5.59 29.60
CA GLY A 136 49.57 5.81 31.00
C GLY A 136 51.09 5.87 31.24
N LYS A 137 51.91 5.35 30.33
CA LYS A 137 53.37 5.37 30.44
C LYS A 137 54.05 6.63 29.95
N ASN A 138 53.33 7.56 29.33
CA ASN A 138 53.90 8.81 28.76
C ASN A 138 53.61 10.05 29.63
N VAL A 139 53.17 9.90 30.84
CA VAL A 139 53.10 10.99 31.78
C VAL A 139 54.31 10.86 32.70
N ASN A 140 55.44 11.42 32.29
CA ASN A 140 56.55 11.67 33.18
C ASN A 140 56.19 12.83 34.13
N PRO A 141 56.13 12.60 35.43
CA PRO A 141 56.14 13.69 36.41
C PRO A 141 57.58 14.02 36.80
N ASP A 142 58.26 14.80 35.98
CA ASP A 142 59.49 15.44 36.40
C ASP A 142 59.62 16.80 35.71
N GLU A 143 59.22 17.81 36.43
CA GLU A 143 59.90 19.07 36.53
C GLU A 143 59.22 19.91 37.61
N SER A 144 59.57 19.58 38.85
CA SER A 144 59.61 20.55 39.91
C SER A 144 61.06 20.75 40.18
N ASP A 145 61.65 21.87 39.75
CA ASP A 145 62.60 22.59 40.61
C ASP A 145 62.96 23.96 40.08
N SER A 146 62.96 24.93 40.99
CA SER A 146 63.58 26.23 41.04
C SER A 146 62.75 27.39 40.62
#